data_973beec561fb0d51add7aaf5284ee6d8
#
_entry.id   973beec561fb0d51add7aaf5284ee6d8
#
_cell.length_a   1.000
_cell.length_b   1.000
_cell.length_c   1.000
_cell.angle_alpha   90.00
_cell.angle_beta   90.00
_cell.angle_gamma   90.00
#
_symmetry.space_group_name_H-M   'P 1'
#
loop_
_entity.id
_entity.type
_entity.pdbx_description
1 polymer ?
#
loop_
_entity_poly.entity_id
_entity_poly.type
_entity_poly.pdbx_seq_one_letter_code
_entity_poly.pdbx_strand_id
1 'polypeptide(L)'
;KGWQSALKKAHHTSGQKSVISCGCRGKGAKRLYVRSLPNSDTFILIKAANTGTEHDPSCVFFDLDARHTGLQGYASNVVRINNEGTMSIRLGIGMTEKDPPEKSEVPSLPQIQRPEGGQASMTLSGLLSLLWTEAGLNVWYPNMAGKRNDSLVRYRMLEAAKQIRSGRACIGDHLFIGVADSKSKVASEQVQLLSSAELSDKRLLLLSVLPRYDAEKHEKPLKFLPMRNFGGMPLTFFNSDGHWDSVKRRFPLEYAAWKNGGKVVVFALTSPVSVTSRGISARAHQIVLMLVSDN
;
A
#
# COMPACT_ATOMS: atom_id res chain seq x y z
N LYS A 1 -0.88 -8.83 31.44
CA LYS A 1 0.19 -9.83 31.18
C LYS A 1 -0.37 -11.11 30.52
N GLY A 2 -1.56 -11.63 30.93
CA GLY A 2 -2.13 -12.88 30.43
C GLY A 2 -2.51 -12.89 28.94
N TRP A 3 -2.97 -11.75 28.38
CA TRP A 3 -3.40 -11.66 26.98
C TRP A 3 -2.26 -11.91 25.99
N GLN A 4 -1.12 -11.24 26.15
CA GLN A 4 0.05 -11.42 25.28
C GLN A 4 0.61 -12.84 25.36
N SER A 5 0.62 -13.44 26.55
CA SER A 5 1.03 -14.83 26.75
C SER A 5 0.09 -15.81 26.02
N ALA A 6 -1.22 -15.56 26.05
CA ALA A 6 -2.20 -16.37 25.32
C ALA A 6 -2.03 -16.23 23.81
N LEU A 7 -1.81 -15.03 23.30
CA LEU A 7 -1.55 -14.79 21.88
C LEU A 7 -0.24 -15.45 21.43
N LYS A 8 0.82 -15.35 22.22
CA LYS A 8 2.11 -16.00 21.95
C LYS A 8 1.94 -17.52 21.86
N LYS A 9 1.23 -18.12 22.80
CA LYS A 9 0.92 -19.55 22.76
C LYS A 9 0.13 -19.93 21.53
N ALA A 10 -0.92 -19.17 21.18
CA ALA A 10 -1.72 -19.41 19.98
C ALA A 10 -0.91 -19.27 18.68
N HIS A 11 0.02 -18.30 18.61
CA HIS A 11 0.93 -18.12 17.49
C HIS A 11 1.85 -19.34 17.27
N HIS A 12 2.43 -19.88 18.35
CA HIS A 12 3.32 -21.03 18.27
C HIS A 12 2.58 -22.35 18.00
N THR A 13 1.28 -22.43 18.34
CA THR A 13 0.45 -23.60 18.11
C THR A 13 -0.18 -23.61 16.72
N SER A 14 -0.01 -22.55 15.91
CA SER A 14 -0.64 -22.41 14.58
C SER A 14 -0.22 -23.45 13.54
N GLY A 15 0.79 -24.27 13.81
CA GLY A 15 1.08 -25.50 13.04
C GLY A 15 0.05 -26.62 13.25
N GLN A 16 -0.75 -26.57 14.29
CA GLN A 16 -1.87 -27.47 14.59
C GLN A 16 -3.16 -26.66 14.72
N LYS A 17 -3.92 -26.55 13.63
CA LYS A 17 -5.37 -26.24 13.49
C LYS A 17 -6.11 -25.49 14.62
N SER A 18 -5.50 -24.63 15.41
CA SER A 18 -6.24 -23.77 16.33
C SER A 18 -6.91 -22.63 15.54
N VAL A 19 -8.18 -22.82 15.19
CA VAL A 19 -8.99 -21.77 14.57
C VAL A 19 -9.42 -20.79 15.64
N ILE A 20 -8.88 -19.57 15.59
CA ILE A 20 -9.37 -18.48 16.44
C ILE A 20 -10.55 -17.84 15.73
N SER A 21 -11.68 -17.71 16.41
CA SER A 21 -12.87 -17.05 15.89
C SER A 21 -13.22 -15.83 16.75
N CYS A 22 -13.72 -14.77 16.11
CA CYS A 22 -14.23 -13.61 16.83
C CYS A 22 -15.59 -13.90 17.47
N GLY A 23 -15.77 -13.53 18.73
CA GLY A 23 -17.02 -13.70 19.46
C GLY A 23 -18.10 -12.65 19.18
N CYS A 24 -17.94 -11.75 18.18
CA CYS A 24 -18.95 -10.73 17.86
C CYS A 24 -20.24 -11.35 17.29
N ARG A 25 -21.33 -10.56 17.24
CA ARG A 25 -22.66 -10.99 16.74
C ARG A 25 -22.74 -11.15 15.22
N GLY A 26 -21.65 -10.90 14.49
CA GLY A 26 -21.62 -11.06 13.03
C GLY A 26 -21.91 -12.51 12.57
N LYS A 27 -22.14 -12.67 11.27
CA LYS A 27 -22.51 -13.94 10.64
C LYS A 27 -21.28 -14.52 9.92
N GLY A 28 -21.08 -15.83 9.98
CA GLY A 28 -19.96 -16.51 9.31
C GLY A 28 -18.90 -17.03 10.27
N ALA A 29 -17.79 -17.50 9.72
CA ALA A 29 -16.70 -18.15 10.51
C ALA A 29 -15.88 -17.15 11.34
N LYS A 30 -15.86 -15.87 10.94
CA LYS A 30 -15.18 -14.76 11.66
C LYS A 30 -13.76 -15.11 12.09
N ARG A 31 -13.01 -15.72 11.20
CA ARG A 31 -11.66 -16.25 11.48
C ARG A 31 -10.67 -15.14 11.77
N LEU A 32 -9.85 -15.34 12.79
CA LEU A 32 -8.76 -14.46 13.19
C LEU A 32 -7.44 -15.22 13.16
N TYR A 33 -6.35 -14.49 12.95
CA TYR A 33 -4.97 -14.97 13.02
C TYR A 33 -4.20 -14.17 14.05
N VAL A 34 -3.23 -14.82 14.69
CA VAL A 34 -2.25 -14.11 15.54
C VAL A 34 -1.06 -13.71 14.68
N ARG A 35 -0.69 -12.46 14.74
CA ARG A 35 0.49 -11.91 14.07
C ARG A 35 1.49 -11.44 15.11
N SER A 36 2.76 -11.81 14.94
CA SER A 36 3.88 -11.23 15.69
C SER A 36 4.25 -9.89 15.07
N LEU A 37 4.50 -8.87 15.91
CA LEU A 37 5.03 -7.60 15.43
C LEU A 37 6.55 -7.69 15.33
N PRO A 38 7.15 -7.24 14.19
CA PRO A 38 8.60 -7.26 14.00
C PRO A 38 9.33 -6.49 15.12
N ASN A 39 10.47 -7.02 15.55
CA ASN A 39 11.33 -6.40 16.58
C ASN A 39 10.67 -6.19 17.96
N SER A 40 9.58 -6.89 18.24
CA SER A 40 8.93 -6.87 19.56
C SER A 40 8.38 -8.24 19.90
N ASP A 41 8.33 -8.58 21.21
CA ASP A 41 7.65 -9.77 21.71
C ASP A 41 6.14 -9.47 21.89
N THR A 42 5.55 -8.76 20.90
CA THR A 42 4.15 -8.33 20.92
C THR A 42 3.38 -9.03 19.83
N PHE A 43 2.20 -9.53 20.19
CA PHE A 43 1.29 -10.25 19.29
C PHE A 43 -0.02 -9.51 19.17
N ILE A 44 -0.60 -9.49 17.98
CA ILE A 44 -1.91 -8.89 17.70
C ILE A 44 -2.82 -9.90 17.02
N LEU A 45 -4.13 -9.71 17.17
CA LEU A 45 -5.14 -10.40 16.36
C LEU A 45 -5.43 -9.62 15.09
N ILE A 46 -5.50 -10.32 13.98
CA ILE A 46 -5.92 -9.80 12.69
C ILE A 46 -7.05 -10.65 12.14
N LYS A 47 -7.96 -10.03 11.37
CA LYS A 47 -9.01 -10.78 10.67
C LYS A 47 -8.45 -11.56 9.47
N ALA A 48 -9.09 -12.65 9.11
CA ALA A 48 -8.83 -13.33 7.84
C ALA A 48 -9.18 -12.39 6.65
N ALA A 49 -8.49 -12.55 5.52
CA ALA A 49 -8.79 -11.75 4.33
C ALA A 49 -10.25 -11.96 3.89
N ASN A 50 -10.86 -10.88 3.44
CA ASN A 50 -12.24 -10.85 2.91
C ASN A 50 -13.33 -11.32 3.89
N THR A 51 -13.03 -11.41 5.20
CA THR A 51 -14.01 -11.80 6.24
C THR A 51 -14.53 -10.61 7.04
N GLY A 52 -14.16 -9.38 6.69
CA GLY A 52 -14.59 -8.19 7.40
C GLY A 52 -16.11 -8.05 7.52
N THR A 53 -16.85 -8.38 6.47
CA THR A 53 -18.32 -8.37 6.43
C THR A 53 -18.97 -9.49 7.23
N GLU A 54 -18.23 -10.51 7.65
CA GLU A 54 -18.71 -11.55 8.55
C GLU A 54 -18.85 -11.06 9.99
N HIS A 55 -18.14 -9.98 10.34
CA HIS A 55 -18.15 -9.40 11.67
C HIS A 55 -19.34 -8.44 11.84
N ASP A 56 -19.74 -8.24 13.10
CA ASP A 56 -20.73 -7.23 13.46
C ASP A 56 -20.23 -5.82 13.13
N PRO A 57 -21.07 -4.89 12.62
CA PRO A 57 -20.64 -3.53 12.32
C PRO A 57 -19.99 -2.76 13.49
N SER A 58 -20.29 -3.13 14.74
CA SER A 58 -19.64 -2.57 15.92
C SER A 58 -18.32 -3.27 16.30
N CYS A 59 -17.96 -4.33 15.61
CA CYS A 59 -16.76 -5.10 15.89
C CYS A 59 -15.51 -4.42 15.32
N VAL A 60 -14.41 -4.43 16.06
CA VAL A 60 -13.10 -3.92 15.61
C VAL A 60 -12.57 -4.60 14.35
N PHE A 61 -13.03 -5.81 14.06
CA PHE A 61 -12.65 -6.58 12.87
C PHE A 61 -13.64 -6.42 11.71
N PHE A 62 -14.72 -5.65 11.89
CA PHE A 62 -15.63 -5.32 10.79
C PHE A 62 -14.88 -4.54 9.71
N ASP A 63 -15.16 -4.87 8.48
CA ASP A 63 -14.67 -4.15 7.32
C ASP A 63 -15.72 -4.15 6.22
N LEU A 64 -15.64 -3.17 5.36
CA LEU A 64 -16.54 -3.06 4.22
C LEU A 64 -16.33 -4.24 3.27
N ASP A 65 -17.41 -4.61 2.58
CA ASP A 65 -17.36 -5.58 1.50
C ASP A 65 -16.25 -5.20 0.49
N ALA A 66 -15.62 -6.19 -0.12
CA ALA A 66 -14.60 -6.02 -1.16
C ALA A 66 -15.06 -5.07 -2.28
N ARG A 67 -16.39 -4.96 -2.52
CA ARG A 67 -16.98 -3.99 -3.44
C ARG A 67 -16.69 -2.54 -3.09
N HIS A 68 -16.50 -2.24 -1.82
CA HIS A 68 -16.21 -0.89 -1.31
C HIS A 68 -14.73 -0.65 -1.00
N THR A 69 -13.90 -1.70 -1.03
CA THR A 69 -12.46 -1.61 -0.75
C THR A 69 -11.60 -1.63 -2.01
N GLY A 70 -12.21 -1.68 -3.20
CA GLY A 70 -11.48 -1.78 -4.47
C GLY A 70 -10.85 -3.15 -4.73
N LEU A 71 -11.11 -4.16 -3.87
CA LEU A 71 -10.64 -5.54 -4.04
C LEU A 71 -11.60 -6.41 -4.84
N GLN A 72 -12.79 -5.89 -5.16
CA GLN A 72 -13.76 -6.58 -6.02
C GLN A 72 -13.21 -6.74 -7.43
N GLY A 73 -13.43 -7.90 -8.01
CA GLY A 73 -13.03 -8.19 -9.39
C GLY A 73 -11.65 -8.82 -9.52
N TYR A 74 -10.93 -9.05 -8.41
CA TYR A 74 -9.72 -9.87 -8.43
C TYR A 74 -10.06 -11.36 -8.29
N ALA A 75 -9.35 -12.20 -9.04
CA ALA A 75 -9.45 -13.64 -8.87
C ALA A 75 -9.00 -14.07 -7.46
N SER A 76 -9.58 -15.13 -6.91
CA SER A 76 -9.33 -15.60 -5.54
C SER A 76 -7.85 -15.94 -5.25
N ASN A 77 -7.05 -16.14 -6.29
CA ASN A 77 -5.63 -16.44 -6.19
C ASN A 77 -4.72 -15.21 -6.21
N VAL A 78 -5.28 -14.00 -6.40
CA VAL A 78 -4.50 -12.74 -6.43
C VAL A 78 -4.06 -12.34 -5.03
N VAL A 79 -4.85 -12.63 -4.01
CA VAL A 79 -4.48 -12.43 -2.60
C VAL A 79 -4.59 -13.75 -1.88
N ARG A 80 -3.51 -14.23 -1.30
CA ARG A 80 -3.45 -15.44 -0.48
C ARG A 80 -2.87 -15.11 0.88
N ILE A 81 -3.41 -15.68 1.93
CA ILE A 81 -2.89 -15.55 3.29
C ILE A 81 -2.37 -16.91 3.73
N ASN A 82 -1.15 -16.93 4.23
CA ASN A 82 -0.58 -18.13 4.86
C ASN A 82 -1.04 -18.26 6.33
N ASN A 83 -0.68 -19.38 6.97
CA ASN A 83 -1.04 -19.65 8.36
C ASN A 83 -0.42 -18.68 9.38
N GLU A 84 0.59 -17.93 8.98
CA GLU A 84 1.29 -16.94 9.81
C GLU A 84 0.72 -15.52 9.64
N GLY A 85 -0.33 -15.37 8.82
CA GLY A 85 -0.95 -14.08 8.53
C GLY A 85 -0.18 -13.22 7.53
N THR A 86 0.87 -13.75 6.89
CA THR A 86 1.55 -13.08 5.78
C THR A 86 0.72 -13.20 4.52
N MET A 87 0.55 -12.10 3.81
CA MET A 87 -0.18 -12.05 2.55
C MET A 87 0.76 -12.17 1.35
N SER A 88 0.43 -13.04 0.42
CA SER A 88 1.04 -13.11 -0.90
C SER A 88 0.08 -12.52 -1.92
N ILE A 89 0.55 -11.54 -2.69
CA ILE A 89 -0.22 -10.90 -3.76
C ILE A 89 0.46 -11.10 -5.11
N ARG A 90 -0.34 -11.05 -6.18
CA ARG A 90 0.17 -11.01 -7.54
C ARG A 90 -0.03 -9.62 -8.10
N LEU A 91 1.05 -8.84 -8.22
CA LEU A 91 1.02 -7.54 -8.86
C LEU A 91 1.12 -7.68 -10.39
N GLY A 92 0.47 -6.75 -11.11
CA GLY A 92 0.57 -6.66 -12.57
C GLY A 92 1.95 -6.21 -13.07
N ILE A 93 2.75 -5.58 -12.18
CA ILE A 93 4.12 -5.13 -12.46
C ILE A 93 5.03 -5.65 -11.36
N GLY A 94 6.15 -6.27 -11.74
CA GLY A 94 7.16 -6.76 -10.80
C GLY A 94 7.83 -5.63 -10.02
N MET A 95 8.29 -5.93 -8.80
CA MET A 95 8.97 -4.98 -7.92
C MET A 95 10.47 -4.84 -8.25
N THR A 96 11.01 -5.70 -9.09
CA THR A 96 12.36 -5.61 -9.67
C THR A 96 12.25 -5.48 -11.18
N GLU A 97 13.15 -4.71 -11.77
CA GLU A 97 13.31 -4.71 -13.21
C GLU A 97 14.13 -5.96 -13.60
N LYS A 98 13.50 -6.84 -14.35
CA LYS A 98 14.24 -7.91 -15.03
C LYS A 98 14.71 -7.36 -16.36
N ASP A 99 15.89 -7.73 -16.80
CA ASP A 99 16.30 -7.50 -18.17
C ASP A 99 15.14 -7.93 -19.09
N PRO A 100 14.79 -7.11 -20.11
CA PRO A 100 13.73 -7.48 -21.03
C PRO A 100 14.10 -8.87 -21.60
N PRO A 101 13.16 -9.83 -21.59
CA PRO A 101 13.44 -11.11 -22.23
C PRO A 101 13.83 -10.80 -23.67
N GLU A 102 14.95 -11.40 -24.14
CA GLU A 102 15.32 -11.36 -25.54
C GLU A 102 14.04 -11.58 -26.35
N LYS A 103 13.75 -10.64 -27.25
CA LYS A 103 12.54 -10.65 -28.07
C LYS A 103 12.43 -11.97 -28.80
N SER A 104 11.72 -12.90 -28.23
CA SER A 104 11.18 -14.02 -28.95
C SER A 104 10.07 -13.44 -29.85
N GLU A 105 10.37 -13.24 -31.12
CA GLU A 105 9.43 -12.82 -32.13
C GLU A 105 8.45 -13.96 -32.40
N VAL A 106 7.44 -14.05 -31.57
CA VAL A 106 6.21 -14.79 -31.90
C VAL A 106 5.06 -13.81 -31.79
N PRO A 107 4.41 -13.46 -32.91
CA PRO A 107 3.23 -12.61 -32.87
C PRO A 107 2.08 -13.39 -32.24
N SER A 108 1.86 -13.21 -30.97
CA SER A 108 0.66 -13.68 -30.30
C SER A 108 -0.49 -12.74 -30.65
N LEU A 109 -1.41 -13.23 -31.47
CA LEU A 109 -2.72 -12.63 -31.69
C LEU A 109 -3.39 -12.29 -30.35
N PRO A 110 -4.11 -11.16 -30.28
CA PRO A 110 -4.79 -10.76 -29.05
C PRO A 110 -5.93 -11.75 -28.77
N GLN A 111 -5.70 -12.70 -27.90
CA GLN A 111 -6.77 -13.50 -27.33
C GLN A 111 -7.49 -12.64 -26.30
N ILE A 112 -8.60 -12.03 -26.72
CA ILE A 112 -9.62 -11.50 -25.81
C ILE A 112 -10.34 -12.70 -25.19
N GLN A 113 -9.72 -13.36 -24.25
CA GLN A 113 -10.41 -14.20 -23.30
C GLN A 113 -10.60 -13.37 -22.03
N ARG A 114 -11.82 -12.88 -21.83
CA ARG A 114 -12.29 -12.46 -20.51
C ARG A 114 -12.42 -13.74 -19.67
N PRO A 115 -11.56 -13.97 -18.67
CA PRO A 115 -11.78 -15.12 -17.81
C PRO A 115 -13.04 -14.85 -16.99
N GLU A 116 -13.96 -15.77 -16.99
CA GLU A 116 -14.96 -15.91 -15.93
C GLU A 116 -14.17 -16.09 -14.63
N GLY A 117 -14.06 -15.04 -13.80
CA GLY A 117 -13.35 -15.20 -12.53
C GLY A 117 -12.48 -14.05 -12.05
N GLY A 118 -12.62 -12.83 -12.58
CA GLY A 118 -11.94 -11.66 -12.05
C GLY A 118 -10.53 -11.41 -12.58
N GLN A 119 -9.94 -10.28 -12.21
CA GLN A 119 -8.64 -9.81 -12.70
C GLN A 119 -7.50 -10.70 -12.14
N ALA A 120 -6.64 -11.18 -13.03
CA ALA A 120 -5.57 -12.14 -12.70
C ALA A 120 -4.38 -11.54 -11.90
N SER A 121 -4.31 -10.21 -11.79
CA SER A 121 -3.27 -9.49 -11.06
C SER A 121 -3.81 -8.22 -10.43
N MET A 122 -3.20 -7.82 -9.32
CA MET A 122 -3.58 -6.61 -8.58
C MET A 122 -3.01 -5.36 -9.24
N THR A 123 -3.86 -4.34 -9.39
CA THR A 123 -3.45 -3.00 -9.83
C THR A 123 -2.78 -2.23 -8.71
N LEU A 124 -2.13 -1.11 -9.05
CA LEU A 124 -1.57 -0.20 -8.05
C LEU A 124 -2.66 0.41 -7.14
N SER A 125 -3.85 0.71 -7.68
CA SER A 125 -5.01 1.15 -6.88
C SER A 125 -5.46 0.07 -5.90
N GLY A 126 -5.52 -1.19 -6.33
CA GLY A 126 -5.85 -2.30 -5.45
C GLY A 126 -4.83 -2.51 -4.35
N LEU A 127 -3.54 -2.36 -4.65
CA LEU A 127 -2.48 -2.42 -3.64
C LEU A 127 -2.62 -1.30 -2.60
N LEU A 128 -2.91 -0.06 -3.04
CA LEU A 128 -3.14 1.04 -2.10
C LEU A 128 -4.35 0.76 -1.20
N SER A 129 -5.47 0.31 -1.77
CA SER A 129 -6.67 -0.05 -1.00
C SER A 129 -6.41 -1.18 -0.01
N LEU A 130 -5.66 -2.21 -0.41
CA LEU A 130 -5.26 -3.31 0.46
C LEU A 130 -4.39 -2.81 1.61
N LEU A 131 -3.34 -2.05 1.32
CA LEU A 131 -2.46 -1.45 2.33
C LEU A 131 -3.24 -0.58 3.32
N TRP A 132 -4.17 0.24 2.82
CA TRP A 132 -5.00 1.13 3.63
C TRP A 132 -5.91 0.36 4.57
N THR A 133 -6.50 -0.72 4.08
CA THR A 133 -7.36 -1.64 4.85
C THR A 133 -6.56 -2.39 5.92
N GLU A 134 -5.43 -2.98 5.54
CA GLU A 134 -4.57 -3.73 6.47
C GLU A 134 -3.90 -2.85 7.53
N ALA A 135 -3.67 -1.58 7.21
CA ALA A 135 -3.23 -0.56 8.16
C ALA A 135 -4.34 -0.11 9.13
N GLY A 136 -5.61 -0.53 8.89
CA GLY A 136 -6.78 -0.12 9.67
C GLY A 136 -7.13 1.36 9.52
N LEU A 137 -6.78 1.96 8.37
CA LEU A 137 -7.00 3.39 8.10
C LEU A 137 -8.38 3.68 7.50
N ASN A 138 -9.09 2.66 7.03
CA ASN A 138 -10.47 2.72 6.55
C ASN A 138 -11.52 2.69 7.68
N VAL A 139 -11.11 2.48 8.92
CA VAL A 139 -11.98 2.44 10.09
C VAL A 139 -11.72 3.65 10.98
N TRP A 140 -12.78 4.33 11.39
CA TRP A 140 -12.72 5.46 12.29
C TRP A 140 -13.64 5.27 13.50
N TYR A 141 -13.14 5.62 14.68
CA TYR A 141 -13.92 5.66 15.92
C TYR A 141 -13.79 7.05 16.56
N PRO A 142 -14.78 7.54 17.29
CA PRO A 142 -14.71 8.84 17.97
C PRO A 142 -13.45 9.05 18.82
N ASN A 143 -12.95 8.00 19.46
CA ASN A 143 -11.72 8.03 20.26
C ASN A 143 -10.44 8.23 19.43
N MET A 144 -10.52 8.16 18.12
CA MET A 144 -9.41 8.44 17.19
C MET A 144 -9.34 9.90 16.76
N ALA A 145 -10.34 10.71 17.11
CA ALA A 145 -10.37 12.13 16.76
C ALA A 145 -9.09 12.82 17.24
N GLY A 146 -8.42 13.55 16.32
CA GLY A 146 -7.16 14.24 16.58
C GLY A 146 -5.91 13.36 16.79
N LYS A 147 -6.04 12.03 16.77
CA LYS A 147 -4.91 11.10 16.96
C LYS A 147 -4.31 10.57 15.66
N ARG A 148 -4.98 10.76 14.51
CA ARG A 148 -4.49 10.37 13.19
C ARG A 148 -3.55 11.43 12.64
N ASN A 149 -2.30 11.38 13.03
CA ASN A 149 -1.24 12.20 12.46
C ASN A 149 -0.44 11.42 11.38
N ASP A 150 0.35 12.15 10.60
CA ASP A 150 1.16 11.58 9.50
C ASP A 150 2.12 10.48 10.00
N SER A 151 2.63 10.60 11.23
CA SER A 151 3.53 9.59 11.83
C SER A 151 2.82 8.28 12.12
N LEU A 152 1.59 8.33 12.66
CA LEU A 152 0.78 7.15 12.91
C LEU A 152 0.37 6.46 11.61
N VAL A 153 -0.09 7.24 10.62
CA VAL A 153 -0.45 6.71 9.28
C VAL A 153 0.75 6.01 8.68
N ARG A 154 1.92 6.64 8.68
CA ARG A 154 3.16 6.07 8.17
C ARG A 154 3.53 4.76 8.89
N TYR A 155 3.53 4.77 10.22
CA TYR A 155 3.82 3.58 11.02
C TYR A 155 2.89 2.42 10.65
N ARG A 156 1.59 2.66 10.61
CA ARG A 156 0.58 1.65 10.27
C ARG A 156 0.75 1.10 8.86
N MET A 157 0.99 1.97 7.88
CA MET A 157 1.21 1.59 6.49
C MET A 157 2.48 0.74 6.32
N LEU A 158 3.58 1.09 6.98
CA LEU A 158 4.81 0.32 6.94
C LEU A 158 4.65 -1.05 7.60
N GLU A 159 3.97 -1.13 8.74
CA GLU A 159 3.70 -2.41 9.41
C GLU A 159 2.81 -3.32 8.55
N ALA A 160 1.78 -2.78 7.89
CA ALA A 160 0.98 -3.53 6.94
C ALA A 160 1.81 -4.01 5.74
N ALA A 161 2.64 -3.14 5.17
CA ALA A 161 3.47 -3.45 4.00
C ALA A 161 4.49 -4.56 4.27
N LYS A 162 5.05 -4.64 5.48
CA LYS A 162 5.97 -5.71 5.90
C LYS A 162 5.34 -7.11 5.88
N GLN A 163 4.02 -7.18 5.96
CA GLN A 163 3.27 -8.43 5.95
C GLN A 163 2.80 -8.86 4.54
N ILE A 164 3.08 -8.04 3.54
CA ILE A 164 2.64 -8.28 2.15
C ILE A 164 3.85 -8.60 1.28
N ARG A 165 3.75 -9.68 0.53
CA ARG A 165 4.77 -10.12 -0.43
C ARG A 165 4.21 -10.18 -1.84
N SER A 166 5.01 -9.77 -2.82
CA SER A 166 4.76 -10.01 -4.24
C SER A 166 5.90 -10.85 -4.82
N GLY A 167 5.66 -12.12 -5.03
CA GLY A 167 6.73 -13.08 -5.31
C GLY A 167 7.73 -13.15 -4.14
N ARG A 168 9.00 -12.86 -4.41
CA ARG A 168 10.07 -12.81 -3.40
C ARG A 168 10.18 -11.45 -2.70
N ALA A 169 9.60 -10.40 -3.27
CA ALA A 169 9.71 -9.04 -2.76
C ALA A 169 8.75 -8.82 -1.58
N CYS A 170 9.25 -8.27 -0.47
CA CYS A 170 8.44 -7.73 0.61
C CYS A 170 8.04 -6.31 0.24
N ILE A 171 6.74 -5.98 0.26
CA ILE A 171 6.25 -4.65 -0.11
C ILE A 171 6.83 -3.57 0.82
N GLY A 172 7.06 -3.91 2.09
CA GLY A 172 7.67 -2.99 3.07
C GLY A 172 9.07 -2.52 2.69
N ASP A 173 9.86 -3.35 2.00
CA ASP A 173 11.21 -3.01 1.55
C ASP A 173 11.22 -2.07 0.33
N HIS A 174 10.06 -1.85 -0.27
CA HIS A 174 9.87 -1.01 -1.44
C HIS A 174 9.03 0.23 -1.14
N LEU A 175 8.36 0.29 0.02
CA LEU A 175 7.44 1.37 0.36
C LEU A 175 8.17 2.55 0.99
N PHE A 176 8.10 3.68 0.31
CA PHE A 176 8.69 4.94 0.72
C PHE A 176 7.58 5.96 1.02
N ILE A 177 7.54 6.46 2.25
CA ILE A 177 6.49 7.39 2.70
C ILE A 177 7.14 8.71 3.12
N GLY A 178 6.65 9.83 2.61
CA GLY A 178 7.16 11.15 2.90
C GLY A 178 7.24 11.47 4.40
N VAL A 179 8.31 12.15 4.81
CA VAL A 179 8.60 12.55 6.19
C VAL A 179 8.73 14.07 6.26
N ALA A 180 8.03 14.68 7.21
CA ALA A 180 8.03 16.16 7.34
C ALA A 180 9.42 16.70 7.76
N ASP A 181 10.11 15.99 8.65
CA ASP A 181 11.46 16.34 9.10
C ASP A 181 12.52 15.53 8.36
N SER A 182 13.20 16.16 7.41
CA SER A 182 14.28 15.56 6.61
C SER A 182 15.53 15.19 7.41
N LYS A 183 15.71 15.73 8.61
CA LYS A 183 16.85 15.46 9.51
C LYS A 183 16.53 14.34 10.51
N SER A 184 15.29 13.84 10.52
CA SER A 184 14.89 12.77 11.43
C SER A 184 15.64 11.45 11.11
N LYS A 185 15.78 10.59 12.14
CA LYS A 185 16.30 9.23 11.97
C LYS A 185 15.52 8.46 10.89
N VAL A 186 14.22 8.67 10.84
CA VAL A 186 13.35 8.03 9.86
C VAL A 186 13.66 8.44 8.43
N ALA A 187 13.97 9.73 8.20
CA ALA A 187 14.41 10.20 6.88
C ALA A 187 15.72 9.53 6.47
N SER A 188 16.67 9.40 7.40
CA SER A 188 17.94 8.73 7.16
C SER A 188 17.76 7.24 6.83
N GLU A 189 16.90 6.53 7.55
CA GLU A 189 16.57 5.11 7.26
C GLU A 189 15.96 4.94 5.87
N GLN A 190 15.11 5.88 5.44
CA GLN A 190 14.53 5.85 4.10
C GLN A 190 15.55 6.16 2.99
N VAL A 191 16.51 7.04 3.22
CA VAL A 191 17.61 7.28 2.28
C VAL A 191 18.46 6.01 2.13
N GLN A 192 18.73 5.29 3.22
CA GLN A 192 19.42 3.99 3.16
C GLN A 192 18.64 2.96 2.35
N LEU A 193 17.31 2.91 2.50
CA LEU A 193 16.45 2.04 1.70
C LEU A 193 16.58 2.35 0.20
N LEU A 194 16.63 3.63 -0.18
CA LEU A 194 16.81 4.05 -1.57
C LEU A 194 18.16 3.61 -2.15
N SER A 195 19.23 3.77 -1.40
CA SER A 195 20.57 3.31 -1.82
C SER A 195 20.61 1.80 -2.01
N SER A 196 19.96 1.05 -1.11
CA SER A 196 19.81 -0.40 -1.24
C SER A 196 18.95 -0.80 -2.46
N ALA A 197 17.92 -0.02 -2.78
CA ALA A 197 17.07 -0.28 -3.94
C ALA A 197 17.82 -0.14 -5.26
N GLU A 198 18.71 0.86 -5.38
CA GLU A 198 19.55 1.04 -6.57
C GLU A 198 20.45 -0.17 -6.82
N LEU A 199 21.14 -0.64 -5.78
CA LEU A 199 22.04 -1.80 -5.88
C LEU A 199 21.34 -3.10 -6.28
N SER A 200 20.02 -3.16 -6.20
CA SER A 200 19.22 -4.38 -6.44
C SER A 200 18.16 -4.22 -7.53
N ASP A 201 18.23 -3.19 -8.36
CA ASP A 201 17.26 -2.89 -9.44
C ASP A 201 15.80 -2.88 -8.96
N LYS A 202 15.58 -2.45 -7.73
CA LYS A 202 14.24 -2.39 -7.14
C LYS A 202 13.47 -1.17 -7.60
N ARG A 203 12.19 -1.36 -7.85
CA ARG A 203 11.21 -0.28 -8.00
C ARG A 203 10.73 0.16 -6.64
N LEU A 204 10.40 1.44 -6.50
CA LEU A 204 9.85 1.99 -5.26
C LEU A 204 8.34 2.23 -5.38
N LEU A 205 7.68 2.09 -4.26
CA LEU A 205 6.32 2.53 -4.01
C LEU A 205 6.38 3.81 -3.17
N LEU A 206 5.91 4.91 -3.74
CA LEU A 206 5.93 6.21 -3.08
C LEU A 206 4.54 6.53 -2.56
N LEU A 207 4.42 6.89 -1.30
CA LEU A 207 3.17 7.33 -0.68
C LEU A 207 3.34 8.71 -0.07
N SER A 208 2.49 9.65 -0.44
CA SER A 208 2.44 10.97 0.15
C SER A 208 1.06 11.60 -0.01
N VAL A 209 0.86 12.73 0.65
CA VAL A 209 -0.29 13.60 0.40
C VAL A 209 0.12 14.63 -0.65
N LEU A 210 -0.79 14.98 -1.55
CA LEU A 210 -0.57 16.10 -2.47
C LEU A 210 -0.37 17.40 -1.69
N PRO A 211 0.51 18.31 -2.14
CA PRO A 211 0.67 19.63 -1.53
C PRO A 211 -0.62 20.44 -1.68
N ARG A 212 -0.69 21.58 -0.99
CA ARG A 212 -1.81 22.51 -1.22
C ARG A 212 -1.87 22.87 -2.71
N TYR A 213 -3.07 22.86 -3.27
CA TYR A 213 -3.27 23.19 -4.68
C TYR A 213 -2.88 24.65 -4.96
N ASP A 214 -2.16 24.85 -6.05
CA ASP A 214 -1.72 26.14 -6.56
C ASP A 214 -1.91 26.10 -8.08
N ALA A 215 -2.85 26.89 -8.60
CA ALA A 215 -3.21 26.88 -10.01
C ALA A 215 -2.03 27.28 -10.92
N GLU A 216 -1.20 28.23 -10.51
CA GLU A 216 -0.05 28.68 -11.32
C GLU A 216 0.98 27.59 -11.54
N LYS A 217 1.11 26.66 -10.58
CA LYS A 217 2.05 25.54 -10.62
C LYS A 217 1.42 24.27 -11.18
N HIS A 218 0.20 23.94 -10.73
CA HIS A 218 -0.36 22.60 -10.94
C HIS A 218 -1.24 22.48 -12.20
N GLU A 219 -1.64 23.60 -12.82
CA GLU A 219 -2.29 23.56 -14.15
C GLU A 219 -1.29 23.37 -15.29
N LYS A 220 -0.03 23.73 -15.08
CA LYS A 220 1.05 23.51 -16.06
C LYS A 220 1.48 22.04 -16.10
N PRO A 221 2.14 21.59 -17.18
CA PRO A 221 2.75 20.26 -17.22
C PRO A 221 3.72 20.06 -16.05
N LEU A 222 3.46 19.06 -15.21
CA LEU A 222 4.29 18.79 -14.03
C LEU A 222 5.47 17.90 -14.41
N LYS A 223 6.67 18.46 -14.37
CA LYS A 223 7.92 17.71 -14.53
C LYS A 223 8.21 16.80 -13.33
N PHE A 224 7.73 17.19 -12.15
CA PHE A 224 7.96 16.47 -10.89
C PHE A 224 6.64 15.97 -10.31
N LEU A 225 6.69 14.85 -9.63
CA LEU A 225 5.55 14.33 -8.90
C LEU A 225 5.23 15.26 -7.72
N PRO A 226 4.02 15.82 -7.64
CA PRO A 226 3.65 16.74 -6.56
C PRO A 226 3.42 15.94 -5.27
N MET A 227 4.41 15.94 -4.39
CA MET A 227 4.38 15.22 -3.11
C MET A 227 4.72 16.14 -1.95
N ARG A 228 3.94 16.03 -0.89
CA ARG A 228 4.21 16.67 0.39
C ARG A 228 5.22 15.84 1.20
N ASN A 229 5.95 16.49 2.10
CA ASN A 229 6.86 15.82 3.03
C ASN A 229 8.06 15.09 2.39
N PHE A 230 8.51 15.55 1.21
CA PHE A 230 9.75 15.14 0.57
C PHE A 230 10.76 16.29 0.46
N GLY A 231 10.40 17.46 0.96
CA GLY A 231 11.30 18.63 0.95
C GLY A 231 12.52 18.45 1.84
N GLY A 232 13.66 18.94 1.39
CA GLY A 232 14.93 18.87 2.13
C GLY A 232 15.64 17.53 2.08
N MET A 233 15.06 16.51 1.46
CA MET A 233 15.74 15.24 1.14
C MET A 233 16.32 15.34 -0.28
N PRO A 234 17.48 14.72 -0.55
CA PRO A 234 18.08 14.73 -1.87
C PRO A 234 17.36 13.76 -2.83
N LEU A 235 16.06 13.91 -2.95
CA LEU A 235 15.17 13.02 -3.68
C LEU A 235 14.39 13.79 -4.73
N THR A 236 14.40 13.30 -5.96
CA THR A 236 13.66 13.89 -7.07
C THR A 236 12.88 12.80 -7.82
N PHE A 237 11.57 12.95 -7.91
CA PHE A 237 10.71 12.04 -8.64
C PHE A 237 10.10 12.74 -9.85
N PHE A 238 10.48 12.26 -11.04
CA PHE A 238 10.09 12.85 -12.32
C PHE A 238 8.80 12.24 -12.84
N ASN A 239 7.96 13.07 -13.47
CA ASN A 239 6.91 12.60 -14.35
C ASN A 239 7.43 12.49 -15.79
N SER A 240 6.90 11.54 -16.56
CA SER A 240 7.02 11.56 -18.01
C SER A 240 6.08 12.61 -18.60
N ASP A 241 6.39 13.09 -19.81
CA ASP A 241 5.56 14.06 -20.50
C ASP A 241 4.13 13.53 -20.69
N GLY A 242 3.15 14.37 -20.40
CA GLY A 242 1.73 14.02 -20.45
C GLY A 242 1.24 13.01 -19.38
N HIS A 243 2.13 12.49 -18.53
CA HIS A 243 1.75 11.50 -17.52
C HIS A 243 0.76 12.08 -16.49
N TRP A 244 1.00 13.32 -16.04
CA TRP A 244 0.10 13.98 -15.09
C TRP A 244 -1.27 14.29 -15.71
N ASP A 245 -1.34 14.62 -16.98
CA ASP A 245 -2.61 14.82 -17.68
C ASP A 245 -3.39 13.51 -17.82
N SER A 246 -2.70 12.40 -17.96
CA SER A 246 -3.32 11.07 -17.87
C SER A 246 -3.88 10.79 -16.48
N VAL A 247 -3.18 11.20 -15.41
CA VAL A 247 -3.67 11.09 -14.02
C VAL A 247 -4.94 11.93 -13.83
N LYS A 248 -4.96 13.18 -14.28
CA LYS A 248 -6.15 14.06 -14.23
C LYS A 248 -7.38 13.39 -14.86
N ARG A 249 -7.19 12.76 -16.03
CA ARG A 249 -8.29 12.08 -16.74
C ARG A 249 -8.77 10.80 -16.05
N ARG A 250 -7.88 10.06 -15.39
CA ARG A 250 -8.21 8.82 -14.71
C ARG A 250 -8.82 9.02 -13.32
N PHE A 251 -8.47 10.13 -12.66
CA PHE A 251 -8.88 10.47 -11.29
C PHE A 251 -9.52 11.86 -11.22
N PRO A 252 -10.61 12.11 -11.99
CA PRO A 252 -11.20 13.45 -12.09
C PRO A 252 -11.83 13.92 -10.78
N LEU A 253 -12.38 13.01 -9.97
CA LEU A 253 -13.00 13.34 -8.68
C LEU A 253 -11.95 13.72 -7.64
N GLU A 254 -10.88 12.95 -7.55
CA GLU A 254 -9.76 13.20 -6.64
C GLU A 254 -9.05 14.51 -7.03
N TYR A 255 -8.89 14.75 -8.32
CA TYR A 255 -8.29 15.99 -8.81
C TYR A 255 -9.18 17.21 -8.51
N ALA A 256 -10.49 17.11 -8.72
CA ALA A 256 -11.44 18.16 -8.36
C ALA A 256 -11.47 18.43 -6.85
N ALA A 257 -11.46 17.37 -6.04
CA ALA A 257 -11.38 17.49 -4.59
C ALA A 257 -10.10 18.20 -4.14
N TRP A 258 -8.94 17.86 -4.75
CA TRP A 258 -7.67 18.52 -4.47
C TRP A 258 -7.71 20.03 -4.81
N LYS A 259 -8.30 20.40 -5.96
CA LYS A 259 -8.50 21.82 -6.34
C LYS A 259 -9.32 22.60 -5.30
N ASN A 260 -10.29 21.93 -4.68
CA ASN A 260 -11.16 22.51 -3.66
C ASN A 260 -10.60 22.36 -2.23
N GLY A 261 -9.33 22.01 -2.07
CA GLY A 261 -8.66 21.93 -0.78
C GLY A 261 -8.83 20.60 -0.05
N GLY A 262 -9.47 19.60 -0.69
CA GLY A 262 -9.58 18.24 -0.15
C GLY A 262 -8.22 17.57 -0.03
N LYS A 263 -8.10 16.68 0.95
CA LYS A 263 -6.88 15.91 1.20
C LYS A 263 -6.83 14.70 0.28
N VAL A 264 -5.84 14.66 -0.61
CA VAL A 264 -5.67 13.60 -1.59
C VAL A 264 -4.31 12.93 -1.40
N VAL A 265 -4.31 11.62 -1.28
CA VAL A 265 -3.11 10.78 -1.25
C VAL A 265 -2.68 10.49 -2.68
N VAL A 266 -1.40 10.62 -2.95
CA VAL A 266 -0.73 10.15 -4.16
C VAL A 266 0.07 8.90 -3.84
N PHE A 267 -0.14 7.86 -4.63
CA PHE A 267 0.59 6.61 -4.56
C PHE A 267 1.18 6.29 -5.94
N ALA A 268 2.49 6.11 -5.99
CA ALA A 268 3.19 5.93 -7.26
C ALA A 268 4.14 4.74 -7.20
N LEU A 269 4.21 4.00 -8.31
CA LEU A 269 5.25 3.03 -8.59
C LEU A 269 6.31 3.70 -9.47
N THR A 270 7.59 3.58 -9.12
CA THR A 270 8.70 4.18 -9.87
C THR A 270 9.43 3.17 -10.76
N SER A 271 10.31 3.69 -11.65
CA SER A 271 11.48 2.96 -12.14
C SER A 271 12.47 2.72 -11.00
N PRO A 272 13.49 1.88 -11.17
CA PRO A 272 14.62 1.81 -10.26
C PRO A 272 15.23 3.19 -10.01
N VAL A 273 15.76 3.40 -8.79
CA VAL A 273 16.38 4.67 -8.44
C VAL A 273 17.71 4.84 -9.15
N SER A 274 18.04 6.08 -9.44
CA SER A 274 19.34 6.51 -9.95
C SER A 274 19.99 7.45 -8.96
N VAL A 275 21.23 7.17 -8.57
CA VAL A 275 22.05 8.04 -7.70
C VAL A 275 22.98 8.86 -8.57
N THR A 276 22.98 10.17 -8.36
CA THR A 276 23.85 11.12 -9.05
C THR A 276 24.53 12.04 -8.03
N SER A 277 25.49 12.84 -8.46
CA SER A 277 26.09 13.90 -7.62
C SER A 277 25.09 14.92 -7.09
N ARG A 278 23.89 15.02 -7.72
CA ARG A 278 22.78 15.93 -7.34
C ARG A 278 21.78 15.28 -6.40
N GLY A 279 21.95 14.00 -6.07
CA GLY A 279 21.04 13.23 -5.23
C GLY A 279 20.41 12.04 -5.93
N ILE A 280 19.41 11.48 -5.31
CA ILE A 280 18.69 10.28 -5.74
C ILE A 280 17.46 10.68 -6.56
N SER A 281 17.29 10.04 -7.69
CA SER A 281 16.14 10.30 -8.56
C SER A 281 15.50 9.01 -9.09
N ALA A 282 14.22 9.09 -9.39
CA ALA A 282 13.49 8.03 -10.09
C ALA A 282 12.37 8.63 -10.94
N ARG A 283 11.92 7.86 -11.94
CA ARG A 283 10.78 8.26 -12.78
C ARG A 283 9.51 7.58 -12.27
N ALA A 284 8.42 8.31 -12.12
CA ALA A 284 7.12 7.73 -11.84
C ALA A 284 6.64 6.93 -13.06
N HIS A 285 6.32 5.65 -12.85
CA HIS A 285 5.85 4.73 -13.87
C HIS A 285 4.32 4.60 -13.86
N GLN A 286 3.75 4.46 -12.68
CA GLN A 286 2.30 4.49 -12.46
C GLN A 286 1.97 5.42 -11.29
N ILE A 287 0.85 6.14 -11.39
CA ILE A 287 0.37 7.05 -10.35
C ILE A 287 -1.11 6.78 -10.10
N VAL A 288 -1.49 6.75 -8.84
CA VAL A 288 -2.86 6.60 -8.36
C VAL A 288 -3.15 7.69 -7.36
N LEU A 289 -4.35 8.24 -7.40
CA LEU A 289 -4.86 9.18 -6.42
C LEU A 289 -5.95 8.53 -5.57
N MET A 290 -6.06 8.93 -4.32
CA MET A 290 -7.12 8.50 -3.41
C MET A 290 -7.54 9.66 -2.52
N LEU A 291 -8.83 9.99 -2.51
CA LEU A 291 -9.39 10.97 -1.59
C LEU A 291 -9.45 10.38 -0.18
N VAL A 292 -9.00 11.13 0.81
CA VAL A 292 -9.07 10.75 2.22
C VAL A 292 -9.79 11.82 3.02
N SER A 293 -10.56 11.41 4.04
CA SER A 293 -11.18 12.36 4.95
C SER A 293 -10.15 12.91 5.94
N ASP A 294 -10.42 14.10 6.45
CA ASP A 294 -9.59 14.76 7.49
C ASP A 294 -9.85 14.22 8.90
N ASN A 295 -10.75 13.23 9.05
CA ASN A 295 -11.13 12.63 10.33
C ASN A 295 -10.20 11.50 10.77
#